data_1fca62d9168cbbbf9c689ecd8ec35cdb
#
_entry.id   1fca62d9168cbbbf9c689ecd8ec35cdb
#
_cell.length_a   1.000
_cell.length_b   1.000
_cell.length_c   1.000
_cell.angle_alpha   90.00
_cell.angle_beta   90.00
_cell.angle_gamma   90.00
#
_symmetry.space_group_name_H-M   'P 1'
#
loop_
_entity.id
_entity.type
_entity.pdbx_description
1 polymer ?
#
loop_
_entity_poly.entity_id
_entity_poly.type
_entity_poly.pdbx_seq_one_letter_code
_entity_poly.pdbx_strand_id
1 'polypeptide(L)'
;MAEEIVQDVKVIVFQLKNEEYAVPVTQVGSIEKMEHITRVPNTENFIKGVINMRGIVTPIVDLRSRLGLEETPADENTRIIIVDLADTSIGLIVDAANDVVDIPVDKIEESPQVIGAIDIDYIDGVVKLDDRLIILLDLRKVLKFHEIEQIKSIEN
;
A
#
# COMPACT_ATOMS: atom_id res chain seq x y z
N MET A 1 -9.35 -33.45 -19.95
CA MET A 1 -10.18 -32.59 -19.11
C MET A 1 -9.34 -31.49 -18.55
N ALA A 2 -9.67 -30.30 -18.90
CA ALA A 2 -8.91 -29.14 -18.38
C ALA A 2 -9.33 -28.93 -16.94
N GLU A 3 -8.43 -29.18 -16.03
CA GLU A 3 -8.64 -28.75 -14.66
C GLU A 3 -8.39 -27.26 -14.60
N GLU A 4 -9.38 -26.54 -14.15
CA GLU A 4 -9.16 -25.13 -13.85
C GLU A 4 -8.22 -25.06 -12.66
N ILE A 5 -6.99 -24.66 -12.93
CA ILE A 5 -6.06 -24.37 -11.88
C ILE A 5 -6.42 -22.97 -11.37
N VAL A 6 -7.09 -22.92 -10.24
CA VAL A 6 -7.34 -21.66 -9.57
C VAL A 6 -6.00 -21.19 -9.04
N GLN A 7 -5.50 -20.11 -9.61
CA GLN A 7 -4.27 -19.49 -9.11
C GLN A 7 -4.59 -18.66 -7.91
N ASP A 8 -3.82 -18.83 -6.85
CA ASP A 8 -3.92 -17.97 -5.69
C ASP A 8 -3.05 -16.73 -5.90
N VAL A 9 -3.55 -15.61 -5.45
CA VAL A 9 -2.76 -14.38 -5.36
C VAL A 9 -2.30 -14.25 -3.92
N LYS A 10 -1.01 -14.24 -3.72
CA LYS A 10 -0.45 -14.03 -2.38
C LYS A 10 -0.34 -12.53 -2.13
N VAL A 11 -0.97 -12.08 -1.06
CA VAL A 11 -1.03 -10.67 -0.72
C VAL A 11 -0.55 -10.43 0.70
N ILE A 12 -0.02 -9.23 0.93
CA ILE A 12 0.27 -8.75 2.28
C ILE A 12 -0.90 -7.90 2.72
N VAL A 13 -1.49 -8.29 3.86
CA VAL A 13 -2.62 -7.58 4.44
C VAL A 13 -2.09 -6.59 5.48
N PHE A 14 -2.56 -5.37 5.39
CA PHE A 14 -2.22 -4.32 6.33
C PHE A 14 -3.47 -3.56 6.73
N GLN A 15 -3.36 -2.77 7.77
CA GLN A 15 -4.50 -2.06 8.33
C GLN A 15 -4.34 -0.56 8.14
N LEU A 16 -5.42 0.07 7.69
CA LEU A 16 -5.57 1.53 7.68
C LEU A 16 -6.87 1.83 8.38
N LYS A 17 -6.79 2.58 9.48
CA LYS A 17 -7.93 2.82 10.37
C LYS A 17 -8.44 1.47 10.88
N ASN A 18 -9.69 1.16 10.67
CA ASN A 18 -10.28 -0.08 11.17
C ASN A 18 -10.52 -1.11 10.07
N GLU A 19 -9.93 -0.91 8.90
CA GLU A 19 -10.18 -1.77 7.75
C GLU A 19 -8.91 -2.41 7.25
N GLU A 20 -9.06 -3.59 6.65
CA GLU A 20 -7.93 -4.33 6.10
C GLU A 20 -7.81 -4.09 4.61
N TYR A 21 -6.58 -3.82 4.17
CA TYR A 21 -6.22 -3.63 2.78
C TYR A 21 -5.11 -4.60 2.42
N ALA A 22 -4.91 -4.83 1.16
CA ALA A 22 -3.85 -5.73 0.73
C ALA A 22 -3.26 -5.32 -0.61
N VAL A 23 -1.99 -5.70 -0.79
CA VAL A 23 -1.26 -5.53 -2.05
C VAL A 23 -0.54 -6.83 -2.36
N PRO A 24 -0.28 -7.13 -3.66
CA PRO A 24 0.44 -8.35 -4.01
C PRO A 24 1.84 -8.40 -3.40
N VAL A 25 2.20 -9.57 -2.89
CA VAL A 25 3.53 -9.81 -2.33
C VAL A 25 4.63 -9.49 -3.34
N THR A 26 4.36 -9.71 -4.63
CA THR A 26 5.34 -9.46 -5.70
C THR A 26 5.76 -8.00 -5.80
N GLN A 27 4.95 -7.08 -5.27
CA GLN A 27 5.29 -5.66 -5.27
C GLN A 27 5.99 -5.21 -3.99
N VAL A 28 6.11 -6.08 -3.00
CA VAL A 28 6.66 -5.71 -1.69
C VAL A 28 8.09 -6.17 -1.57
N GLY A 29 8.98 -5.23 -1.23
CA GLY A 29 10.37 -5.53 -0.95
C GLY A 29 10.61 -5.91 0.49
N SER A 30 10.05 -5.16 1.43
CA SER A 30 10.21 -5.42 2.85
C SER A 30 9.16 -4.67 3.67
N ILE A 31 9.06 -5.03 4.94
CA ILE A 31 8.21 -4.34 5.92
C ILE A 31 9.13 -3.90 7.05
N GLU A 32 9.13 -2.60 7.30
CA GLU A 32 10.05 -1.99 8.27
C GLU A 32 9.29 -1.30 9.39
N LYS A 33 9.94 -1.13 10.52
CA LYS A 33 9.40 -0.31 11.61
C LYS A 33 9.54 1.17 11.27
N MET A 34 8.74 1.99 11.93
CA MET A 34 8.87 3.44 11.76
C MET A 34 10.24 3.93 12.19
N GLU A 35 10.81 4.81 11.40
CA GLU A 35 12.06 5.47 11.66
C GLU A 35 11.89 6.97 11.45
N HIS A 36 12.91 7.74 11.82
CA HIS A 36 12.89 9.18 11.61
C HIS A 36 12.82 9.49 10.10
N ILE A 37 11.86 10.32 9.73
CA ILE A 37 11.66 10.74 8.34
C ILE A 37 12.23 12.16 8.19
N THR A 38 13.15 12.33 7.24
CA THR A 38 13.66 13.65 6.89
C THR A 38 12.72 14.28 5.90
N ARG A 39 12.15 15.43 6.26
CA ARG A 39 11.19 16.13 5.41
C ARG A 39 11.85 16.71 4.17
N VAL A 40 11.15 16.64 3.05
CA VAL A 40 11.56 17.26 1.79
C VAL A 40 10.57 18.38 1.49
N PRO A 41 11.04 19.62 1.29
CA PRO A 41 10.14 20.74 1.03
C PRO A 41 9.56 20.67 -0.40
N ASN A 42 8.44 21.36 -0.59
CA ASN A 42 7.80 21.54 -1.91
C ASN A 42 7.33 20.24 -2.55
N THR A 43 6.86 19.30 -1.73
CA THR A 43 6.26 18.05 -2.22
C THR A 43 4.78 18.01 -1.86
N GLU A 44 4.07 17.07 -2.47
CA GLU A 44 2.66 16.84 -2.14
C GLU A 44 2.50 16.45 -0.67
N ASN A 45 1.34 16.74 -0.08
CA ASN A 45 1.09 16.50 1.34
C ASN A 45 1.27 15.05 1.76
N PHE A 46 0.98 14.10 0.85
CA PHE A 46 1.12 12.68 1.19
C PHE A 46 2.57 12.21 1.16
N ILE A 47 3.48 12.98 0.58
CA ILE A 47 4.92 12.67 0.59
C ILE A 47 5.51 13.25 1.87
N LYS A 48 5.89 12.37 2.79
CA LYS A 48 6.35 12.78 4.13
C LYS A 48 7.82 13.13 4.17
N GLY A 49 8.60 12.63 3.23
CA GLY A 49 10.02 12.87 3.17
C GLY A 49 10.77 11.64 2.74
N VAL A 50 11.95 11.44 3.29
CA VAL A 50 12.81 10.30 2.95
C VAL A 50 13.36 9.65 4.21
N ILE A 51 13.69 8.36 4.09
CA ILE A 51 14.41 7.60 5.11
C ILE A 51 15.66 7.02 4.45
N ASN A 52 16.74 6.97 5.21
CA ASN A 52 17.94 6.25 4.79
C ASN A 52 17.77 4.78 5.17
N MET A 53 17.49 3.94 4.17
CA MET A 53 17.33 2.50 4.37
C MET A 53 18.60 1.80 3.93
N ARG A 54 19.48 1.50 4.88
CA ARG A 54 20.73 0.77 4.59
C ARG A 54 21.58 1.45 3.52
N GLY A 55 21.68 2.78 3.59
CA GLY A 55 22.44 3.57 2.64
C GLY A 55 21.68 4.02 1.40
N ILE A 56 20.42 3.60 1.27
CA ILE A 56 19.58 3.99 0.14
C ILE A 56 18.53 5.00 0.61
N VAL A 57 18.50 6.15 -0.05
CA VAL A 57 17.48 7.17 0.25
C VAL A 57 16.15 6.72 -0.35
N THR A 58 15.17 6.47 0.53
CA THR A 58 13.87 5.93 0.12
C THR A 58 12.77 6.93 0.43
N PRO A 59 12.02 7.38 -0.59
CA PRO A 59 10.88 8.27 -0.38
C PRO A 59 9.78 7.59 0.42
N ILE A 60 9.13 8.36 1.29
CA ILE A 60 8.09 7.85 2.19
C ILE A 60 6.79 8.57 1.89
N VAL A 61 5.76 7.79 1.61
CA VAL A 61 4.40 8.25 1.34
C VAL A 61 3.50 7.79 2.48
N ASP A 62 2.67 8.68 3.00
CA ASP A 62 1.65 8.27 3.96
C ASP A 62 0.45 7.76 3.16
N LEU A 63 0.23 6.46 3.19
CA LEU A 63 -0.84 5.85 2.42
C LEU A 63 -2.21 6.32 2.88
N ARG A 64 -2.36 6.60 4.17
CA ARG A 64 -3.62 7.13 4.71
C ARG A 64 -3.95 8.47 4.05
N SER A 65 -2.99 9.38 4.08
CA SER A 65 -3.16 10.71 3.48
C SER A 65 -3.44 10.61 1.98
N ARG A 66 -2.73 9.73 1.30
CA ARG A 66 -2.92 9.56 -0.15
C ARG A 66 -4.33 9.05 -0.49
N LEU A 67 -4.91 8.21 0.34
CA LEU A 67 -6.25 7.67 0.13
C LEU A 67 -7.35 8.58 0.69
N GLY A 68 -6.99 9.75 1.21
CA GLY A 68 -7.97 10.68 1.76
C GLY A 68 -8.42 10.33 3.17
N LEU A 69 -7.70 9.47 3.86
CA LEU A 69 -7.98 9.11 5.24
C LEU A 69 -7.22 10.02 6.19
N GLU A 70 -7.74 10.18 7.40
CA GLU A 70 -7.09 10.99 8.41
C GLU A 70 -5.81 10.32 8.90
N GLU A 71 -4.72 11.10 8.99
CA GLU A 71 -3.47 10.62 9.57
C GLU A 71 -3.58 10.57 11.08
N THR A 72 -3.00 9.53 11.67
CA THR A 72 -2.88 9.41 13.12
C THR A 72 -1.40 9.36 13.48
N PRO A 73 -1.03 9.79 14.70
CA PRO A 73 0.36 9.67 15.13
C PRO A 73 0.85 8.22 15.08
N ALA A 74 2.12 8.05 14.79
CA ALA A 74 2.73 6.73 14.78
C ALA A 74 2.69 6.12 16.19
N ASP A 75 2.42 4.82 16.25
CA ASP A 75 2.46 4.05 17.49
C ASP A 75 3.33 2.81 17.29
N GLU A 76 3.31 1.90 18.25
CA GLU A 76 4.15 0.71 18.20
C GLU A 76 3.80 -0.25 17.06
N ASN A 77 2.59 -0.12 16.50
CA ASN A 77 2.12 -0.99 15.42
C ASN A 77 2.36 -0.41 14.03
N THR A 78 2.66 0.88 13.95
CA THR A 78 2.88 1.55 12.66
C THR A 78 4.06 0.92 11.92
N ARG A 79 3.87 0.71 10.62
CA ARG A 79 4.89 0.08 9.78
C ARG A 79 5.07 0.86 8.48
N ILE A 80 6.21 0.63 7.86
CA ILE A 80 6.50 1.12 6.51
C ILE A 80 6.61 -0.10 5.61
N ILE A 81 5.76 -0.17 4.59
CA ILE A 81 5.85 -1.23 3.60
C ILE A 81 6.62 -0.68 2.41
N ILE A 82 7.78 -1.27 2.13
CA ILE A 82 8.59 -0.86 0.99
C ILE A 82 8.07 -1.59 -0.23
N VAL A 83 7.61 -0.84 -1.22
CA VAL A 83 7.09 -1.38 -2.47
C VAL A 83 7.93 -0.91 -3.65
N ASP A 84 7.96 -1.74 -4.69
CA ASP A 84 8.67 -1.42 -5.93
C ASP A 84 7.66 -1.08 -7.01
N LEU A 85 7.68 0.17 -7.46
CA LEU A 85 6.79 0.68 -8.50
C LEU A 85 7.63 1.44 -9.53
N ALA A 86 7.46 1.09 -10.81
CA ALA A 86 8.09 1.81 -11.91
C ALA A 86 9.59 2.03 -11.67
N ASP A 87 10.30 0.97 -11.28
CA ASP A 87 11.74 0.96 -11.02
C ASP A 87 12.19 1.85 -9.87
N THR A 88 11.28 2.22 -8.99
CA THR A 88 11.63 2.96 -7.79
C THR A 88 11.06 2.27 -6.55
N SER A 89 11.77 2.38 -5.43
CA SER A 89 11.30 1.87 -4.15
C SER A 89 10.65 3.00 -3.37
N ILE A 90 9.47 2.75 -2.86
CA ILE A 90 8.68 3.74 -2.11
C ILE A 90 8.24 3.08 -0.80
N GLY A 91 8.38 3.79 0.30
CA GLY A 91 7.86 3.33 1.59
C GLY A 91 6.46 3.87 1.82
N LEU A 92 5.54 2.98 2.17
CA LEU A 92 4.15 3.35 2.47
C LEU A 92 3.89 3.20 3.96
N ILE A 93 3.47 4.29 4.61
CA ILE A 93 3.12 4.26 6.03
C ILE A 93 1.73 3.65 6.18
N VAL A 94 1.63 2.61 7.00
CA VAL A 94 0.37 1.94 7.32
C VAL A 94 0.22 1.81 8.83
N ASP A 95 -1.00 1.64 9.31
CA ASP A 95 -1.26 1.57 10.75
C ASP A 95 -0.75 0.28 11.38
N ALA A 96 -0.77 -0.81 10.63
CA ALA A 96 -0.22 -2.09 11.06
C ALA A 96 -0.05 -3.00 9.86
N ALA A 97 0.92 -3.90 9.92
CA ALA A 97 1.05 -4.98 8.96
C ALA A 97 0.54 -6.26 9.63
N ASN A 98 -0.47 -6.88 9.04
CA ASN A 98 -1.15 -8.01 9.68
C ASN A 98 -0.52 -9.34 9.30
N ASP A 99 -0.80 -9.84 8.08
CA ASP A 99 -0.37 -11.19 7.71
C ASP A 99 -0.26 -11.30 6.19
N VAL A 100 0.26 -12.44 5.76
CA VAL A 100 0.30 -12.81 4.34
C VAL A 100 -0.82 -13.82 4.11
N VAL A 101 -1.64 -13.57 3.11
CA VAL A 101 -2.82 -14.39 2.83
C VAL A 101 -2.81 -14.82 1.38
N ASP A 102 -3.16 -16.08 1.12
CA ASP A 102 -3.37 -16.59 -0.22
C ASP A 102 -4.85 -16.41 -0.58
N ILE A 103 -5.11 -15.67 -1.64
CA ILE A 103 -6.47 -15.38 -2.08
C ILE A 103 -6.75 -16.07 -3.39
N PRO A 104 -7.73 -16.99 -3.44
CA PRO A 104 -8.15 -17.58 -4.71
C PRO A 104 -8.69 -16.48 -5.64
N VAL A 105 -8.20 -16.46 -6.88
CA VAL A 105 -8.57 -15.42 -7.84
C VAL A 105 -10.08 -15.38 -8.08
N ASP A 106 -10.72 -16.54 -8.06
CA ASP A 106 -12.17 -16.63 -8.30
C ASP A 106 -13.01 -16.05 -7.14
N LYS A 107 -12.41 -15.79 -5.99
CA LYS A 107 -13.09 -15.16 -4.87
C LYS A 107 -12.97 -13.65 -4.83
N ILE A 108 -12.21 -13.07 -5.76
CA ILE A 108 -12.06 -11.63 -5.85
C ILE A 108 -13.30 -11.08 -6.56
N GLU A 109 -14.01 -10.21 -5.86
CA GLU A 109 -15.21 -9.57 -6.38
C GLU A 109 -14.91 -8.14 -6.80
N GLU A 110 -15.66 -7.64 -7.78
CA GLU A 110 -15.57 -6.23 -8.12
C GLU A 110 -16.00 -5.40 -6.92
N SER A 111 -15.32 -4.27 -6.74
CA SER A 111 -15.64 -3.39 -5.63
C SER A 111 -17.05 -2.83 -5.79
N PRO A 112 -17.84 -2.76 -4.71
CA PRO A 112 -19.09 -2.02 -4.75
C PRO A 112 -18.81 -0.54 -5.02
N GLN A 113 -19.80 0.17 -5.50
CA GLN A 113 -19.63 1.57 -5.91
C GLN A 113 -19.18 2.47 -4.77
N VAL A 114 -19.43 2.09 -3.54
CA VAL A 114 -19.02 2.86 -2.37
C VAL A 114 -18.35 1.93 -1.38
N ILE A 115 -17.06 2.17 -1.12
CA ILE A 115 -16.33 1.52 -0.04
C ILE A 115 -15.76 2.63 0.83
N GLY A 116 -16.49 2.99 1.88
CA GLY A 116 -16.05 4.04 2.78
C GLY A 116 -15.75 5.33 2.06
N ALA A 117 -14.68 6.01 2.46
CA ALA A 117 -14.26 7.29 1.88
C ALA A 117 -13.23 7.14 0.75
N ILE A 118 -12.87 5.91 0.39
CA ILE A 118 -11.80 5.69 -0.58
C ILE A 118 -12.35 5.68 -1.99
N ASP A 119 -11.63 6.35 -2.89
CA ASP A 119 -11.99 6.40 -4.29
C ASP A 119 -11.94 4.98 -4.87
N ILE A 120 -13.04 4.57 -5.48
CA ILE A 120 -13.17 3.25 -6.08
C ILE A 120 -12.11 2.99 -7.13
N ASP A 121 -11.57 4.03 -7.76
CA ASP A 121 -10.51 3.89 -8.77
C ASP A 121 -9.23 3.31 -8.19
N TYR A 122 -9.01 3.42 -6.87
CA TYR A 122 -7.83 2.87 -6.22
C TYR A 122 -7.98 1.39 -5.88
N ILE A 123 -9.18 0.85 -6.02
CA ILE A 123 -9.52 -0.49 -5.57
C ILE A 123 -9.53 -1.46 -6.74
N ASP A 124 -8.76 -2.54 -6.62
CA ASP A 124 -8.70 -3.59 -7.63
C ASP A 124 -9.77 -4.65 -7.42
N GLY A 125 -10.28 -4.76 -6.21
CA GLY A 125 -11.33 -5.70 -5.86
C GLY A 125 -11.47 -5.85 -4.36
N VAL A 126 -12.42 -6.67 -3.95
CA VAL A 126 -12.63 -7.00 -2.55
C VAL A 126 -12.75 -8.50 -2.39
N VAL A 127 -12.35 -9.01 -1.23
CA VAL A 127 -12.41 -10.43 -0.91
C VAL A 127 -13.02 -10.60 0.47
N LYS A 128 -13.96 -11.51 0.55
CA LYS A 128 -14.53 -11.92 1.83
C LYS A 128 -13.90 -13.26 2.22
N LEU A 129 -13.14 -13.26 3.30
CA LEU A 129 -12.52 -14.47 3.84
C LEU A 129 -13.00 -14.64 5.28
N ASP A 130 -13.80 -15.66 5.52
CA ASP A 130 -14.42 -15.88 6.82
C ASP A 130 -15.16 -14.61 7.27
N ASP A 131 -14.76 -14.02 8.39
CA ASP A 131 -15.38 -12.79 8.90
C ASP A 131 -14.62 -11.54 8.47
N ARG A 132 -13.65 -11.67 7.55
CA ARG A 132 -12.80 -10.58 7.13
C ARG A 132 -13.22 -10.05 5.76
N LEU A 133 -13.22 -8.74 5.62
CA LEU A 133 -13.34 -8.08 4.33
C LEU A 133 -12.00 -7.44 4.03
N ILE A 134 -11.36 -7.86 2.95
CA ILE A 134 -10.04 -7.35 2.55
C ILE A 134 -10.20 -6.58 1.24
N ILE A 135 -9.71 -5.34 1.24
CA ILE A 135 -9.79 -4.45 0.08
C ILE A 135 -8.46 -4.51 -0.65
N LEU A 136 -8.48 -4.97 -1.90
CA LEU A 136 -7.26 -5.05 -2.71
C LEU A 136 -7.00 -3.70 -3.37
N LEU A 137 -5.81 -3.15 -3.16
CA LEU A 137 -5.42 -1.88 -3.75
C LEU A 137 -4.58 -2.09 -5.00
N ASP A 138 -4.81 -1.25 -6.00
CA ASP A 138 -3.94 -1.14 -7.16
C ASP A 138 -3.00 0.04 -6.94
N LEU A 139 -1.75 -0.24 -6.59
CA LEU A 139 -0.79 0.80 -6.25
C LEU A 139 -0.47 1.71 -7.44
N ARG A 140 -0.59 1.21 -8.66
CA ARG A 140 -0.37 2.04 -9.86
C ARG A 140 -1.45 3.09 -10.02
N LYS A 141 -2.63 2.82 -9.50
CA LYS A 141 -3.73 3.80 -9.51
C LYS A 141 -3.66 4.71 -8.29
N VAL A 142 -3.17 4.19 -7.19
CA VAL A 142 -2.98 4.97 -5.96
C VAL A 142 -1.93 6.06 -6.18
N LEU A 143 -0.81 5.71 -6.82
CA LEU A 143 0.26 6.65 -7.14
C LEU A 143 0.34 6.79 -8.66
N LYS A 144 -0.13 7.93 -9.17
CA LYS A 144 -0.17 8.19 -10.59
C LYS A 144 1.22 8.43 -11.16
N PHE A 145 1.35 8.30 -12.47
CA PHE A 145 2.65 8.40 -13.15
C PHE A 145 3.41 9.69 -12.78
N HIS A 146 2.75 10.83 -12.84
CA HIS A 146 3.43 12.09 -12.52
C HIS A 146 3.84 12.19 -11.05
N GLU A 147 3.08 11.55 -10.16
CA GLU A 147 3.42 11.50 -8.75
C GLU A 147 4.65 10.62 -8.52
N ILE A 148 4.74 9.50 -9.22
CA ILE A 148 5.92 8.64 -9.15
C ILE A 148 7.15 9.37 -9.68
N GLU A 149 7.02 10.12 -10.77
CA GLU A 149 8.12 10.92 -11.31
C GLU A 149 8.57 11.98 -10.30
N GLN A 150 7.63 12.62 -9.62
CA GLN A 150 7.98 13.58 -8.57
C GLN A 150 8.74 12.91 -7.43
N ILE A 151 8.31 11.70 -7.03
CA ILE A 151 8.96 10.93 -5.98
C ILE A 151 10.38 10.54 -6.41
N LYS A 152 10.55 10.09 -7.67
CA LYS A 152 11.87 9.73 -8.19
C LYS A 152 12.85 10.91 -8.15
N SER A 153 12.37 12.12 -8.36
CA SER A 153 13.23 13.30 -8.36
C SER A 153 13.84 13.57 -6.99
N ILE A 154 13.22 13.07 -5.92
CA ILE A 154 13.72 13.21 -4.55
C ILE A 154 14.96 12.34 -4.33
N GLU A 155 15.06 11.21 -5.04
CA GLU A 155 16.16 10.25 -4.87
C GLU A 155 17.48 10.76 -5.44
N ASN A 156 17.44 11.75 -6.30
CA ASN A 156 18.63 12.27 -6.98
C ASN A 156 19.27 13.42 -6.22
#